data_b4ddfe962172d66c09523d30b434a40e
#
_entry.id   b4ddfe962172d66c09523d30b434a40e
#
_cell.length_a   1.000
_cell.length_b   1.000
_cell.length_c   1.000
_cell.angle_alpha   90.00
_cell.angle_beta   90.00
_cell.angle_gamma   90.00
#
_symmetry.space_group_name_H-M   'P 1'
#
loop_
_entity.id
_entity.type
_entity.pdbx_description
1 polymer ?
#
loop_
_entity_poly.entity_id
_entity_poly.type
_entity_poly.pdbx_seq_one_letter_code
_entity_poly.pdbx_strand_id
1 'polypeptide(L)'
;ALSSAASDVYKRQYLDNAATTKTAPEVVEAMLPYFSEYYGNPSSIYAIAGKSKEAITKGREQIANVLGAKPEEIYFTAGGSESDNWALKATFEAYKNKGNHIITTKIEHHAILHTCEYLEKERGAKITYIGVDENGVVNLDELEAAITPETILISVMAANNEIGTIQPIKEIGRIAKEHNILFHTDAVQAFGQIPINVDECNIDMLSSSGHKINGPKGIGFLYIRKGVKIRSFVHGGAQERNCLLYTSPSPRD
;
A
#
# COMPACT_ATOMS: atom_id res chain seq x y z
N ALA A 1 -52.96 -19.71 12.47
CA ALA A 1 -51.57 -19.53 12.84
C ALA A 1 -50.74 -19.44 11.57
N LEU A 2 -50.77 -18.30 10.91
CA LEU A 2 -49.81 -18.01 9.86
C LEU A 2 -48.51 -17.64 10.56
N SER A 3 -47.65 -18.56 10.46
CA SER A 3 -46.30 -18.71 10.90
C SER A 3 -45.53 -17.40 10.99
N SER A 4 -45.01 -17.13 12.15
CA SER A 4 -43.90 -16.25 12.45
C SER A 4 -42.61 -16.61 11.66
N ALA A 5 -42.66 -17.52 10.73
CA ALA A 5 -41.57 -17.90 9.85
C ALA A 5 -41.21 -16.84 8.81
N ALA A 6 -42.03 -15.81 8.64
CA ALA A 6 -41.69 -14.67 7.79
C ALA A 6 -40.76 -13.64 8.47
N SER A 7 -40.43 -13.83 9.75
CA SER A 7 -39.51 -12.94 10.48
C SER A 7 -38.07 -13.46 10.55
N ASP A 8 -37.79 -14.62 10.04
CA ASP A 8 -36.42 -15.01 9.72
C ASP A 8 -35.96 -14.28 8.48
N VAL A 9 -35.83 -12.98 8.63
CA VAL A 9 -34.95 -12.18 7.79
C VAL A 9 -33.60 -12.81 7.96
N TYR A 10 -33.24 -13.72 7.06
CA TYR A 10 -31.87 -14.23 6.93
C TYR A 10 -30.98 -12.99 6.95
N LYS A 11 -30.30 -12.75 8.06
CA LYS A 11 -29.29 -11.71 8.15
C LYS A 11 -28.22 -12.13 7.14
N ARG A 12 -28.25 -11.51 5.96
CA ARG A 12 -27.22 -11.75 4.95
C ARG A 12 -25.89 -11.35 5.58
N GLN A 13 -25.07 -12.35 5.89
CA GLN A 13 -23.74 -12.15 6.41
C GLN A 13 -22.79 -12.09 5.22
N TYR A 14 -22.06 -11.00 5.11
CA TYR A 14 -20.97 -10.88 4.14
C TYR A 14 -19.71 -11.47 4.77
N LEU A 15 -19.16 -12.52 4.15
CA LEU A 15 -18.01 -13.26 4.69
C LEU A 15 -16.71 -13.04 3.89
N ASP A 16 -16.79 -12.43 2.70
CA ASP A 16 -15.64 -12.19 1.84
C ASP A 16 -14.92 -10.87 2.22
N ASN A 17 -14.42 -10.80 3.45
CA ASN A 17 -13.71 -9.61 3.94
C ASN A 17 -12.33 -9.43 3.27
N ALA A 18 -11.78 -10.47 2.64
CA ALA A 18 -10.58 -10.35 1.83
C ALA A 18 -10.81 -9.52 0.55
N ALA A 19 -12.01 -9.54 -0.01
CA ALA A 19 -12.35 -8.68 -1.15
C ALA A 19 -12.58 -7.22 -0.73
N THR A 20 -13.31 -6.98 0.36
CA THR A 20 -13.54 -5.64 0.94
C THR A 20 -14.19 -5.76 2.31
N THR A 21 -14.03 -4.75 3.16
CA THR A 21 -14.74 -4.67 4.43
C THR A 21 -15.81 -3.59 4.40
N LYS A 22 -16.81 -3.70 5.29
CA LYS A 22 -17.77 -2.63 5.57
C LYS A 22 -17.03 -1.50 6.28
N THR A 23 -17.25 -0.26 5.85
CA THR A 23 -16.75 0.91 6.59
C THR A 23 -17.37 0.94 7.98
N ALA A 24 -16.55 1.10 9.01
CA ALA A 24 -17.02 1.16 10.39
C ALA A 24 -17.90 2.39 10.61
N PRO A 25 -18.99 2.29 11.39
CA PRO A 25 -19.87 3.42 11.66
C PRO A 25 -19.12 4.64 12.21
N GLU A 26 -18.18 4.43 13.11
CA GLU A 26 -17.36 5.47 13.74
C GLU A 26 -16.48 6.20 12.70
N VAL A 27 -16.03 5.48 11.67
CA VAL A 27 -15.28 6.06 10.55
C VAL A 27 -16.19 6.94 9.71
N VAL A 28 -17.41 6.47 9.41
CA VAL A 28 -18.40 7.27 8.66
C VAL A 28 -18.74 8.56 9.43
N GLU A 29 -19.02 8.46 10.71
CA GLU A 29 -19.32 9.61 11.58
C GLU A 29 -18.16 10.62 11.61
N ALA A 30 -16.92 10.12 11.73
CA ALA A 30 -15.72 10.97 11.71
C ALA A 30 -15.51 11.68 10.36
N MET A 31 -15.98 11.10 9.25
CA MET A 31 -15.84 11.67 7.91
C MET A 31 -16.90 12.73 7.60
N LEU A 32 -18.13 12.59 8.10
CA LEU A 32 -19.27 13.45 7.74
C LEU A 32 -18.99 14.96 7.83
N PRO A 33 -18.34 15.50 8.87
CA PRO A 33 -18.08 16.94 8.96
C PRO A 33 -17.18 17.47 7.82
N TYR A 34 -16.32 16.62 7.24
CA TYR A 34 -15.39 17.04 6.20
C TYR A 34 -16.06 17.18 4.82
N PHE A 35 -17.31 16.73 4.65
CA PHE A 35 -18.06 16.95 3.41
C PHE A 35 -18.70 18.34 3.32
N SER A 36 -19.02 18.98 4.45
CA SER A 36 -19.78 20.22 4.44
C SER A 36 -19.30 21.28 5.45
N GLU A 37 -18.74 20.87 6.60
CA GLU A 37 -18.31 21.81 7.64
C GLU A 37 -16.83 22.17 7.52
N TYR A 38 -15.95 21.15 7.44
CA TYR A 38 -14.48 21.30 7.39
C TYR A 38 -13.94 21.06 5.99
N TYR A 39 -14.57 21.67 4.98
CA TYR A 39 -14.26 21.46 3.56
C TYR A 39 -13.06 22.28 3.05
N GLY A 40 -12.39 23.03 3.91
CA GLY A 40 -11.27 23.88 3.50
C GLY A 40 -10.08 23.08 2.96
N ASN A 41 -9.50 23.55 1.85
CA ASN A 41 -8.31 22.91 1.27
C ASN A 41 -7.14 22.98 2.27
N PRO A 42 -6.59 21.83 2.70
CA PRO A 42 -5.54 21.77 3.73
C PRO A 42 -4.24 22.49 3.36
N SER A 43 -4.01 22.75 2.07
CA SER A 43 -2.84 23.50 1.59
C SER A 43 -3.02 25.02 1.65
N SER A 44 -4.25 25.50 1.96
CA SER A 44 -4.53 26.94 2.05
C SER A 44 -4.08 27.54 3.39
N ILE A 45 -3.80 28.84 3.39
CA ILE A 45 -3.38 29.60 4.59
C ILE A 45 -4.57 30.06 5.44
N TYR A 46 -5.80 29.85 4.98
CA TYR A 46 -7.02 30.31 5.64
C TYR A 46 -7.37 29.48 6.87
N ALA A 47 -8.00 30.08 7.87
CA ALA A 47 -8.40 29.39 9.10
C ALA A 47 -9.31 28.18 8.87
N ILE A 48 -10.20 28.24 7.85
CA ILE A 48 -11.10 27.13 7.48
C ILE A 48 -10.33 25.87 7.02
N ALA A 49 -9.10 26.02 6.55
CA ALA A 49 -8.23 24.90 6.16
C ALA A 49 -7.61 24.18 7.36
N GLY A 50 -7.58 24.81 8.54
CA GLY A 50 -6.88 24.31 9.73
C GLY A 50 -7.37 22.94 10.16
N LYS A 51 -8.70 22.73 10.22
CA LYS A 51 -9.29 21.44 10.62
C LYS A 51 -8.96 20.31 9.66
N SER A 52 -9.02 20.54 8.37
CA SER A 52 -8.64 19.56 7.35
C SER A 52 -7.16 19.20 7.46
N LYS A 53 -6.30 20.18 7.66
CA LYS A 53 -4.85 19.97 7.84
C LYS A 53 -4.54 19.17 9.11
N GLU A 54 -5.20 19.50 10.22
CA GLU A 54 -5.07 18.77 11.50
C GLU A 54 -5.47 17.30 11.35
N ALA A 55 -6.60 17.03 10.69
CA ALA A 55 -7.07 15.66 10.46
C ALA A 55 -6.11 14.82 9.62
N ILE A 56 -5.57 15.38 8.53
CA ILE A 56 -4.58 14.70 7.68
C ILE A 56 -3.30 14.43 8.47
N THR A 57 -2.82 15.40 9.25
CA THR A 57 -1.63 15.24 10.09
C THR A 57 -1.82 14.13 11.11
N LYS A 58 -2.94 14.14 11.82
CA LYS A 58 -3.29 13.10 12.80
C LYS A 58 -3.39 11.72 12.15
N GLY A 59 -4.01 11.61 10.98
CA GLY A 59 -4.10 10.34 10.25
C GLY A 59 -2.71 9.79 9.88
N ARG A 60 -1.79 10.64 9.44
CA ARG A 60 -0.39 10.24 9.17
C ARG A 60 0.32 9.77 10.43
N GLU A 61 0.18 10.50 11.53
CA GLU A 61 0.79 10.13 12.81
C GLU A 61 0.29 8.78 13.30
N GLN A 62 -1.01 8.52 13.19
CA GLN A 62 -1.60 7.23 13.58
C GLN A 62 -1.06 6.07 12.74
N ILE A 63 -1.01 6.21 11.42
CA ILE A 63 -0.44 5.18 10.52
C ILE A 63 1.03 4.97 10.83
N ALA A 64 1.80 6.04 10.95
CA ALA A 64 3.23 5.98 11.24
C ALA A 64 3.50 5.26 12.57
N ASN A 65 2.74 5.57 13.61
CA ASN A 65 2.87 4.92 14.92
C ASN A 65 2.63 3.41 14.85
N VAL A 66 1.63 2.96 14.07
CA VAL A 66 1.34 1.52 13.89
C VAL A 66 2.49 0.80 13.20
N LEU A 67 3.19 1.46 12.26
CA LEU A 67 4.29 0.88 11.50
C LEU A 67 5.67 1.04 12.15
N GLY A 68 5.79 1.82 13.24
CA GLY A 68 7.09 2.25 13.77
C GLY A 68 7.82 3.23 12.85
N ALA A 69 7.09 3.93 11.97
CA ALA A 69 7.59 4.87 10.99
C ALA A 69 7.47 6.33 11.48
N LYS A 70 7.93 7.26 10.65
CA LYS A 70 7.72 8.70 10.86
C LYS A 70 6.57 9.21 10.01
N PRO A 71 5.80 10.23 10.47
CA PRO A 71 4.68 10.78 9.70
C PRO A 71 5.08 11.29 8.31
N GLU A 72 6.30 11.80 8.15
CA GLU A 72 6.81 12.25 6.87
C GLU A 72 7.11 11.13 5.87
N GLU A 73 7.06 9.87 6.28
CA GLU A 73 7.28 8.68 5.44
C GLU A 73 5.96 8.09 4.91
N ILE A 74 4.82 8.64 5.36
CA ILE A 74 3.48 8.20 4.92
C ILE A 74 2.96 9.12 3.82
N TYR A 75 2.51 8.56 2.72
CA TYR A 75 1.93 9.25 1.56
C TYR A 75 0.55 8.67 1.27
N PHE A 76 -0.49 9.48 1.30
CA PHE A 76 -1.83 9.03 0.97
C PHE A 76 -2.00 8.80 -0.53
N THR A 77 -2.73 7.75 -0.88
CA THR A 77 -3.03 7.33 -2.25
C THR A 77 -4.53 7.04 -2.37
N ALA A 78 -5.00 6.78 -3.59
CA ALA A 78 -6.39 6.36 -3.81
C ALA A 78 -6.65 4.89 -3.43
N GLY A 79 -5.61 4.12 -3.07
CA GLY A 79 -5.72 2.72 -2.65
C GLY A 79 -4.46 1.91 -2.89
N GLY A 80 -4.51 0.62 -2.56
CA GLY A 80 -3.37 -0.30 -2.70
C GLY A 80 -2.82 -0.36 -4.11
N SER A 81 -3.67 -0.48 -5.12
CA SER A 81 -3.21 -0.56 -6.52
C SER A 81 -2.43 0.67 -6.98
N GLU A 82 -2.80 1.87 -6.54
CA GLU A 82 -2.02 3.08 -6.83
C GLU A 82 -0.69 3.04 -6.09
N SER A 83 -0.70 2.63 -4.82
CA SER A 83 0.52 2.50 -4.02
C SER A 83 1.52 1.52 -4.64
N ASP A 84 1.05 0.33 -5.06
CA ASP A 84 1.88 -0.70 -5.71
C ASP A 84 2.47 -0.21 -7.02
N ASN A 85 1.61 0.39 -7.88
CA ASN A 85 2.06 0.96 -9.15
C ASN A 85 3.11 2.04 -8.93
N TRP A 86 2.90 2.91 -7.94
CA TRP A 86 3.86 3.95 -7.62
C TRP A 86 5.17 3.36 -7.11
N ALA A 87 5.12 2.45 -6.15
CA ALA A 87 6.31 1.80 -5.61
C ALA A 87 7.16 1.15 -6.71
N LEU A 88 6.56 0.35 -7.60
CA LEU A 88 7.30 -0.36 -8.63
C LEU A 88 7.78 0.56 -9.76
N LYS A 89 6.86 1.33 -10.36
CA LYS A 89 7.17 2.17 -11.54
C LYS A 89 8.16 3.27 -11.19
N ALA A 90 7.95 3.97 -10.07
CA ALA A 90 8.81 5.07 -9.68
C ALA A 90 10.19 4.61 -9.21
N THR A 91 10.29 3.43 -8.58
CA THR A 91 11.57 2.80 -8.25
C THR A 91 12.32 2.43 -9.53
N PHE A 92 11.67 1.74 -10.45
CA PHE A 92 12.30 1.38 -11.74
C PHE A 92 12.88 2.61 -12.44
N GLU A 93 12.09 3.68 -12.58
CA GLU A 93 12.55 4.92 -13.22
C GLU A 93 13.68 5.62 -12.47
N ALA A 94 13.67 5.57 -11.14
CA ALA A 94 14.70 6.22 -10.33
C ALA A 94 16.02 5.45 -10.32
N TYR A 95 15.97 4.12 -10.39
CA TYR A 95 17.12 3.24 -10.21
C TYR A 95 17.61 2.55 -11.49
N LYS A 96 17.01 2.81 -12.65
CA LYS A 96 17.36 2.19 -13.93
C LYS A 96 18.83 2.34 -14.36
N ASN A 97 19.56 3.31 -13.79
CA ASN A 97 20.99 3.46 -14.01
C ASN A 97 21.83 2.51 -13.12
N LYS A 98 21.24 1.92 -12.08
CA LYS A 98 21.88 0.90 -11.25
C LYS A 98 21.62 -0.51 -11.78
N GLY A 99 20.43 -0.71 -12.37
CA GLY A 99 20.00 -1.99 -12.90
C GLY A 99 18.56 -1.94 -13.36
N ASN A 100 18.07 -3.04 -13.90
CA ASN A 100 16.73 -3.14 -14.44
C ASN A 100 15.99 -4.43 -13.99
N HIS A 101 16.50 -5.10 -12.96
CA HIS A 101 15.95 -6.36 -12.50
C HIS A 101 15.09 -6.17 -11.24
N ILE A 102 13.91 -6.78 -11.25
CA ILE A 102 12.95 -6.82 -10.13
C ILE A 102 12.62 -8.28 -9.83
N ILE A 103 12.63 -8.64 -8.55
CA ILE A 103 12.20 -9.96 -8.07
C ILE A 103 10.84 -9.79 -7.40
N THR A 104 9.90 -10.67 -7.75
CA THR A 104 8.56 -10.72 -7.15
C THR A 104 8.08 -12.17 -7.07
N THR A 105 6.86 -12.41 -6.56
CA THR A 105 6.32 -13.77 -6.47
C THR A 105 5.23 -14.04 -7.52
N LYS A 106 4.93 -15.32 -7.76
CA LYS A 106 3.84 -15.74 -8.67
C LYS A 106 2.44 -15.54 -8.07
N ILE A 107 2.37 -15.31 -6.76
CA ILE A 107 1.12 -15.22 -6.01
C ILE A 107 0.73 -13.79 -5.62
N GLU A 108 1.40 -12.79 -6.16
CA GLU A 108 1.11 -11.38 -5.91
C GLU A 108 -0.29 -10.98 -6.40
N HIS A 109 -0.82 -9.91 -5.82
CA HIS A 109 -2.00 -9.26 -6.36
C HIS A 109 -1.76 -8.76 -7.79
N HIS A 110 -2.81 -8.74 -8.61
CA HIS A 110 -2.73 -8.28 -10.01
C HIS A 110 -2.16 -6.87 -10.19
N ALA A 111 -2.26 -5.99 -9.18
CA ALA A 111 -1.64 -4.67 -9.20
C ALA A 111 -0.10 -4.75 -9.31
N ILE A 112 0.52 -5.75 -8.69
CA ILE A 112 1.95 -6.04 -8.82
C ILE A 112 2.24 -6.78 -10.12
N LEU A 113 1.54 -7.90 -10.39
CA LEU A 113 1.81 -8.74 -11.57
C LEU A 113 1.68 -7.96 -12.88
N HIS A 114 0.57 -7.23 -13.08
CA HIS A 114 0.37 -6.45 -14.30
C HIS A 114 1.31 -5.23 -14.39
N THR A 115 1.73 -4.67 -13.26
CA THR A 115 2.74 -3.62 -13.24
C THR A 115 4.11 -4.16 -13.65
N CYS A 116 4.49 -5.35 -13.17
CA CYS A 116 5.71 -6.04 -13.58
C CYS A 116 5.67 -6.37 -15.09
N GLU A 117 4.56 -6.93 -15.58
CA GLU A 117 4.36 -7.21 -16.99
C GLU A 117 4.50 -5.94 -17.88
N TYR A 118 3.90 -4.82 -17.44
CA TYR A 118 4.07 -3.53 -18.12
C TYR A 118 5.52 -3.06 -18.14
N LEU A 119 6.21 -3.14 -17.00
CA LEU A 119 7.61 -2.73 -16.91
C LEU A 119 8.52 -3.61 -17.81
N GLU A 120 8.23 -4.91 -17.88
CA GLU A 120 8.96 -5.85 -18.74
C GLU A 120 8.74 -5.54 -20.22
N LYS A 121 7.47 -5.43 -20.66
CA LYS A 121 7.11 -5.23 -22.08
C LYS A 121 7.44 -3.84 -22.60
N GLU A 122 7.18 -2.81 -21.81
CA GLU A 122 7.21 -1.42 -22.28
C GLU A 122 8.44 -0.63 -21.81
N ARG A 123 9.13 -1.10 -20.77
CA ARG A 123 10.21 -0.35 -20.15
C ARG A 123 11.55 -1.10 -20.11
N GLY A 124 11.57 -2.37 -20.52
CA GLY A 124 12.78 -3.19 -20.59
C GLY A 124 13.26 -3.68 -19.23
N ALA A 125 12.37 -3.78 -18.24
CA ALA A 125 12.68 -4.44 -16.98
C ALA A 125 12.88 -5.94 -17.19
N LYS A 126 13.71 -6.55 -16.36
CA LYS A 126 13.81 -8.00 -16.21
C LYS A 126 13.05 -8.38 -14.94
N ILE A 127 12.11 -9.30 -15.03
CA ILE A 127 11.30 -9.72 -13.89
C ILE A 127 11.56 -11.19 -13.59
N THR A 128 11.92 -11.49 -12.34
CA THR A 128 11.98 -12.88 -11.86
C THR A 128 10.80 -13.12 -10.92
N TYR A 129 9.99 -14.13 -11.26
CA TYR A 129 8.83 -14.54 -10.48
C TYR A 129 9.17 -15.79 -9.67
N ILE A 130 9.41 -15.62 -8.38
CA ILE A 130 9.71 -16.72 -7.45
C ILE A 130 8.46 -17.56 -7.20
N GLY A 131 8.66 -18.88 -7.12
CA GLY A 131 7.63 -19.81 -6.71
C GLY A 131 7.36 -19.78 -5.21
N VAL A 132 6.34 -20.54 -4.81
CA VAL A 132 6.00 -20.78 -3.40
C VAL A 132 5.88 -22.29 -3.18
N ASP A 133 6.01 -22.70 -1.93
CA ASP A 133 5.79 -24.08 -1.51
C ASP A 133 4.29 -24.46 -1.51
N GLU A 134 3.98 -25.67 -1.06
CA GLU A 134 2.61 -26.20 -0.95
C GLU A 134 1.72 -25.42 0.03
N ASN A 135 2.32 -24.67 0.95
CA ASN A 135 1.63 -23.79 1.91
C ASN A 135 1.52 -22.33 1.40
N GLY A 136 2.04 -22.07 0.22
CA GLY A 136 2.07 -20.72 -0.36
C GLY A 136 3.16 -19.82 0.22
N VAL A 137 4.18 -20.37 0.88
CA VAL A 137 5.31 -19.61 1.44
C VAL A 137 6.42 -19.50 0.40
N VAL A 138 6.99 -18.29 0.23
CA VAL A 138 8.09 -18.04 -0.69
C VAL A 138 9.35 -18.80 -0.27
N ASN A 139 10.05 -19.39 -1.25
CA ASN A 139 11.34 -20.04 -1.02
C ASN A 139 12.44 -18.98 -0.94
N LEU A 140 13.02 -18.80 0.25
CA LEU A 140 14.04 -17.77 0.50
C LEU A 140 15.37 -18.10 -0.22
N ASP A 141 15.74 -19.35 -0.36
CA ASP A 141 16.96 -19.76 -1.06
C ASP A 141 16.82 -19.47 -2.57
N GLU A 142 15.64 -19.73 -3.16
CA GLU A 142 15.34 -19.38 -4.54
C GLU A 142 15.35 -17.86 -4.73
N LEU A 143 14.80 -17.11 -3.78
CA LEU A 143 14.79 -15.65 -3.82
C LEU A 143 16.21 -15.09 -3.78
N GLU A 144 17.05 -15.56 -2.88
CA GLU A 144 18.43 -15.09 -2.74
C GLU A 144 19.27 -15.50 -3.95
N ALA A 145 19.10 -16.71 -4.48
CA ALA A 145 19.78 -17.19 -5.70
C ALA A 145 19.39 -16.42 -6.97
N ALA A 146 18.19 -15.81 -6.99
CA ALA A 146 17.72 -14.98 -8.11
C ALA A 146 18.33 -13.58 -8.12
N ILE A 147 19.01 -13.15 -7.07
CA ILE A 147 19.63 -11.83 -6.97
C ILE A 147 20.79 -11.73 -7.96
N THR A 148 20.82 -10.64 -8.71
CA THR A 148 21.87 -10.29 -9.65
C THR A 148 22.42 -8.89 -9.34
N PRO A 149 23.60 -8.50 -9.89
CA PRO A 149 24.09 -7.13 -9.75
C PRO A 149 23.14 -6.06 -10.33
N GLU A 150 22.19 -6.44 -11.19
CA GLU A 150 21.19 -5.56 -11.78
C GLU A 150 19.88 -5.49 -10.97
N THR A 151 19.77 -6.25 -9.86
CA THR A 151 18.56 -6.27 -9.01
C THR A 151 18.44 -4.96 -8.24
N ILE A 152 17.33 -4.25 -8.44
CA ILE A 152 17.07 -2.95 -7.81
C ILE A 152 15.91 -3.00 -6.81
N LEU A 153 15.05 -4.00 -6.90
CA LEU A 153 13.84 -4.12 -6.08
C LEU A 153 13.48 -5.58 -5.86
N ILE A 154 13.15 -5.91 -4.62
CA ILE A 154 12.41 -7.12 -4.25
C ILE A 154 11.02 -6.66 -3.81
N SER A 155 9.95 -7.22 -4.40
CA SER A 155 8.56 -6.90 -4.06
C SER A 155 7.82 -8.19 -3.74
N VAL A 156 7.47 -8.40 -2.47
CA VAL A 156 6.76 -9.59 -1.99
C VAL A 156 5.65 -9.16 -1.06
N MET A 157 4.42 -9.63 -1.30
CA MET A 157 3.27 -9.34 -0.45
C MET A 157 3.47 -9.85 0.98
N ALA A 158 2.94 -9.13 1.97
CA ALA A 158 3.06 -9.56 3.38
C ALA A 158 2.10 -10.70 3.74
N ALA A 159 0.91 -10.70 3.14
CA ALA A 159 -0.07 -11.78 3.29
C ALA A 159 -0.87 -11.94 2.00
N ASN A 160 -1.14 -13.17 1.60
CA ASN A 160 -1.87 -13.46 0.37
C ASN A 160 -3.38 -13.26 0.56
N ASN A 161 -4.03 -12.62 -0.40
CA ASN A 161 -5.45 -12.28 -0.38
C ASN A 161 -6.38 -13.47 -0.65
N GLU A 162 -5.89 -14.56 -1.27
CA GLU A 162 -6.69 -15.73 -1.63
C GLU A 162 -6.59 -16.84 -0.59
N ILE A 163 -5.37 -17.19 -0.19
CA ILE A 163 -5.09 -18.34 0.68
C ILE A 163 -4.72 -17.94 2.12
N GLY A 164 -4.50 -16.65 2.39
CA GLY A 164 -4.22 -16.12 3.73
C GLY A 164 -2.80 -16.38 4.25
N THR A 165 -1.92 -16.97 3.45
CA THR A 165 -0.54 -17.26 3.85
C THR A 165 0.23 -15.98 4.13
N ILE A 166 0.87 -15.93 5.31
CA ILE A 166 1.75 -14.83 5.73
C ILE A 166 3.17 -15.14 5.25
N GLN A 167 3.79 -14.18 4.57
CA GLN A 167 5.15 -14.32 4.05
C GLN A 167 6.21 -13.92 5.10
N PRO A 168 7.42 -14.50 5.02
CA PRO A 168 8.52 -14.21 5.95
C PRO A 168 9.19 -12.86 5.61
N ILE A 169 8.43 -11.75 5.70
CA ILE A 169 8.87 -10.42 5.27
C ILE A 169 10.08 -9.89 6.04
N LYS A 170 10.31 -10.37 7.27
CA LYS A 170 11.49 -9.99 8.07
C LYS A 170 12.76 -10.58 7.48
N GLU A 171 12.72 -11.84 7.10
CA GLU A 171 13.82 -12.56 6.46
C GLU A 171 14.09 -12.02 5.05
N ILE A 172 13.04 -11.75 4.28
CA ILE A 172 13.16 -11.13 2.94
C ILE A 172 13.81 -9.75 3.06
N GLY A 173 13.37 -8.91 4.01
CA GLY A 173 13.96 -7.60 4.21
C GLY A 173 15.42 -7.66 4.70
N ARG A 174 15.80 -8.69 5.47
CA ARG A 174 17.20 -8.92 5.83
C ARG A 174 18.03 -9.23 4.58
N ILE A 175 17.58 -10.17 3.73
CA ILE A 175 18.25 -10.51 2.47
C ILE A 175 18.40 -9.26 1.58
N ALA A 176 17.31 -8.53 1.36
CA ALA A 176 17.33 -7.31 0.55
C ALA A 176 18.36 -6.30 1.06
N LYS A 177 18.40 -6.07 2.38
CA LYS A 177 19.36 -5.16 3.02
C LYS A 177 20.80 -5.60 2.88
N GLU A 178 21.10 -6.88 3.07
CA GLU A 178 22.44 -7.46 2.92
C GLU A 178 22.99 -7.28 1.50
N HIS A 179 22.11 -7.32 0.50
CA HIS A 179 22.44 -7.10 -0.91
C HIS A 179 22.29 -5.64 -1.39
N ASN A 180 21.94 -4.69 -0.50
CA ASN A 180 21.69 -3.28 -0.85
C ASN A 180 20.61 -3.09 -1.92
N ILE A 181 19.56 -3.92 -1.88
CA ILE A 181 18.39 -3.90 -2.74
C ILE A 181 17.22 -3.30 -1.97
N LEU A 182 16.37 -2.51 -2.64
CA LEU A 182 15.15 -2.00 -2.02
C LEU A 182 14.14 -3.12 -1.81
N PHE A 183 13.45 -3.08 -0.66
CA PHE A 183 12.37 -3.99 -0.34
C PHE A 183 11.02 -3.27 -0.27
N HIS A 184 10.10 -3.70 -1.13
CA HIS A 184 8.70 -3.31 -1.10
C HIS A 184 7.84 -4.49 -0.65
N THR A 185 6.81 -4.22 0.14
CA THR A 185 5.78 -5.21 0.49
C THR A 185 4.38 -4.66 0.24
N ASP A 186 3.57 -5.40 -0.51
CA ASP A 186 2.12 -5.19 -0.52
C ASP A 186 1.56 -5.73 0.80
N ALA A 187 1.21 -4.82 1.71
CA ALA A 187 0.63 -5.13 3.01
C ALA A 187 -0.88 -4.85 3.06
N VAL A 188 -1.55 -4.78 1.92
CA VAL A 188 -3.00 -4.51 1.83
C VAL A 188 -3.81 -5.49 2.66
N GLN A 189 -3.43 -6.76 2.72
CA GLN A 189 -4.10 -7.78 3.53
C GLN A 189 -3.51 -7.92 4.95
N ALA A 190 -2.35 -7.33 5.21
CA ALA A 190 -1.62 -7.51 6.46
C ALA A 190 -1.70 -6.31 7.40
N PHE A 191 -1.69 -5.09 6.87
CA PHE A 191 -1.73 -3.86 7.67
C PHE A 191 -3.00 -3.81 8.53
N GLY A 192 -2.81 -3.59 9.83
CA GLY A 192 -3.90 -3.57 10.82
C GLY A 192 -4.44 -4.95 11.21
N GLN A 193 -3.99 -6.04 10.57
CA GLN A 193 -4.37 -7.42 10.89
C GLN A 193 -3.27 -8.16 11.65
N ILE A 194 -2.01 -7.91 11.26
CA ILE A 194 -0.83 -8.45 11.93
C ILE A 194 0.14 -7.32 12.25
N PRO A 195 0.95 -7.45 13.32
CA PRO A 195 1.97 -6.45 13.64
C PRO A 195 3.04 -6.39 12.55
N ILE A 196 3.32 -5.19 12.04
CA ILE A 196 4.41 -4.93 11.11
C ILE A 196 5.20 -3.73 11.63
N ASN A 197 6.49 -3.89 11.85
CA ASN A 197 7.42 -2.79 12.13
C ASN A 197 8.38 -2.67 10.96
N VAL A 198 8.36 -1.51 10.30
CA VAL A 198 9.13 -1.30 9.05
C VAL A 198 10.64 -1.31 9.27
N ASP A 199 11.11 -0.93 10.46
CA ASP A 199 12.53 -0.97 10.79
C ASP A 199 13.01 -2.39 11.10
N GLU A 200 12.25 -3.15 11.89
CA GLU A 200 12.58 -4.54 12.20
C GLU A 200 12.56 -5.45 10.97
N CYS A 201 11.66 -5.17 10.03
CA CYS A 201 11.54 -5.92 8.78
C CYS A 201 12.37 -5.32 7.63
N ASN A 202 13.16 -4.26 7.86
CA ASN A 202 13.95 -3.58 6.84
C ASN A 202 13.13 -3.22 5.58
N ILE A 203 11.87 -2.83 5.74
CA ILE A 203 10.99 -2.46 4.65
C ILE A 203 11.32 -1.04 4.19
N ASP A 204 11.54 -0.84 2.90
CA ASP A 204 11.77 0.47 2.30
C ASP A 204 10.49 1.12 1.80
N MET A 205 9.53 0.31 1.33
CA MET A 205 8.21 0.75 0.89
C MET A 205 7.14 -0.26 1.30
N LEU A 206 5.95 0.23 1.66
CA LEU A 206 4.82 -0.61 2.04
C LEU A 206 3.52 0.00 1.52
N SER A 207 2.75 -0.80 0.80
CA SER A 207 1.44 -0.44 0.26
C SER A 207 0.31 -0.89 1.17
N SER A 208 -0.75 -0.05 1.32
CA SER A 208 -1.96 -0.41 2.04
C SER A 208 -3.20 0.23 1.46
N SER A 209 -4.38 -0.28 1.87
CA SER A 209 -5.69 0.20 1.40
C SER A 209 -6.71 0.25 2.53
N GLY A 210 -7.40 1.38 2.68
CA GLY A 210 -8.34 1.63 3.77
C GLY A 210 -9.52 0.65 3.80
N HIS A 211 -10.03 0.22 2.63
CA HIS A 211 -11.21 -0.66 2.57
C HIS A 211 -10.95 -2.10 3.04
N LYS A 212 -9.73 -2.47 3.37
CA LYS A 212 -9.38 -3.77 3.96
C LYS A 212 -9.37 -3.75 5.50
N ILE A 213 -9.39 -2.56 6.08
CA ILE A 213 -9.33 -2.33 7.54
C ILE A 213 -10.54 -1.51 8.04
N ASN A 214 -11.71 -1.77 7.49
CA ASN A 214 -12.96 -1.08 7.83
C ASN A 214 -12.94 0.44 7.57
N GLY A 215 -12.03 0.91 6.73
CA GLY A 215 -12.00 2.28 6.20
C GLY A 215 -12.82 2.42 4.91
N PRO A 216 -12.94 3.64 4.36
CA PRO A 216 -13.63 3.88 3.11
C PRO A 216 -12.86 3.33 1.91
N LYS A 217 -13.57 3.11 0.81
CA LYS A 217 -12.98 2.89 -0.51
C LYS A 217 -12.40 4.20 -1.04
N GLY A 218 -11.42 4.12 -1.92
CA GLY A 218 -10.83 5.31 -2.55
C GLY A 218 -9.75 6.00 -1.70
N ILE A 219 -9.23 5.31 -0.68
CA ILE A 219 -8.08 5.76 0.09
C ILE A 219 -7.16 4.59 0.42
N GLY A 220 -5.86 4.87 0.39
CA GLY A 220 -4.78 4.01 0.84
C GLY A 220 -3.57 4.85 1.21
N PHE A 221 -2.45 4.20 1.39
CA PHE A 221 -1.19 4.89 1.58
C PHE A 221 -0.01 4.07 1.07
N LEU A 222 1.05 4.77 0.73
CA LEU A 222 2.38 4.21 0.53
C LEU A 222 3.29 4.75 1.64
N TYR A 223 3.91 3.85 2.40
CA TYR A 223 5.06 4.16 3.22
C TYR A 223 6.30 4.18 2.33
N ILE A 224 7.14 5.20 2.49
CA ILE A 224 8.42 5.33 1.80
C ILE A 224 9.45 5.72 2.85
N ARG A 225 10.43 4.84 3.11
CA ARG A 225 11.50 5.09 4.07
C ARG A 225 12.28 6.35 3.71
N LYS A 226 12.58 7.16 4.71
CA LYS A 226 13.42 8.35 4.53
C LYS A 226 14.77 7.98 3.90
N GLY A 227 15.09 8.64 2.80
CA GLY A 227 16.31 8.38 2.02
C GLY A 227 16.10 7.54 0.76
N VAL A 228 15.00 6.80 0.65
CA VAL A 228 14.59 6.16 -0.60
C VAL A 228 14.13 7.23 -1.59
N LYS A 229 14.78 7.28 -2.73
CA LYS A 229 14.53 8.30 -3.76
C LYS A 229 13.73 7.67 -4.90
N ILE A 230 12.42 7.80 -4.86
CA ILE A 230 11.56 7.45 -5.99
C ILE A 230 10.99 8.71 -6.64
N ARG A 231 10.55 8.58 -7.90
CA ARG A 231 9.97 9.71 -8.64
C ARG A 231 8.51 9.93 -8.27
N SER A 232 8.02 11.13 -8.52
CA SER A 232 6.59 11.42 -8.47
C SER A 232 5.82 10.51 -9.41
N PHE A 233 4.69 9.99 -8.95
CA PHE A 233 3.82 9.13 -9.76
C PHE A 233 2.84 9.94 -10.60
N VAL A 234 2.26 10.96 -10.00
CA VAL A 234 1.33 11.90 -10.65
C VAL A 234 1.90 13.31 -10.56
N HIS A 235 1.87 14.05 -11.66
CA HIS A 235 2.34 15.43 -11.70
C HIS A 235 1.15 16.39 -11.58
N GLY A 236 1.16 17.25 -10.57
CA GLY A 236 0.09 18.19 -10.26
C GLY A 236 0.52 19.24 -9.25
N GLY A 237 -0.44 19.78 -8.49
CA GLY A 237 -0.15 20.66 -7.36
C GLY A 237 0.72 19.96 -6.32
N ALA A 238 1.51 20.68 -5.57
CA ALA A 238 2.54 20.19 -4.65
C ALA A 238 2.01 19.35 -3.44
N GLN A 239 0.82 18.78 -3.54
CA GLN A 239 0.23 17.90 -2.52
C GLN A 239 1.07 16.64 -2.37
N GLU A 240 0.97 16.00 -1.20
CA GLU A 240 1.78 14.83 -0.86
C GLU A 240 3.26 15.03 -1.18
N ARG A 241 3.79 16.25 -0.89
CA ARG A 241 5.20 16.63 -1.06
C ARG A 241 5.72 16.47 -2.50
N ASN A 242 4.92 16.86 -3.49
CA ASN A 242 5.16 16.71 -4.92
C ASN A 242 5.15 15.25 -5.43
N CYS A 243 4.64 14.30 -4.67
CA CYS A 243 4.66 12.90 -5.05
C CYS A 243 3.35 12.40 -5.64
N LEU A 244 2.21 13.02 -5.25
CA LEU A 244 0.88 12.65 -5.75
C LEU A 244 -0.03 13.88 -5.83
N LEU A 245 -1.02 13.78 -6.70
CA LEU A 245 -2.18 14.66 -6.64
C LEU A 245 -3.09 14.16 -5.51
N TYR A 246 -3.25 14.96 -4.46
CA TYR A 246 -4.31 14.72 -3.49
C TYR A 246 -5.65 15.01 -4.19
N THR A 247 -6.41 13.96 -4.48
CA THR A 247 -7.76 14.10 -5.05
C THR A 247 -8.76 14.50 -3.97
N SER A 248 -8.63 15.71 -3.45
CA SER A 248 -9.79 16.40 -2.91
C SER A 248 -10.46 17.10 -4.10
N PRO A 249 -11.75 16.90 -4.36
CA PRO A 249 -12.41 17.64 -5.42
C PRO A 249 -12.32 19.13 -5.10
N SER A 250 -11.36 19.79 -5.75
CA SER A 250 -11.28 21.26 -5.76
C SER A 250 -12.22 21.77 -6.86
N PRO A 251 -13.07 22.74 -6.59
CA PRO A 251 -13.91 23.37 -7.63
C PRO A 251 -13.11 24.10 -8.72
N ARG A 252 -11.79 23.97 -8.73
CA ARG A 252 -10.87 24.67 -9.65
C ARG A 252 -10.10 23.75 -10.59
N ASP A 253 -10.30 22.40 -10.50
CA ASP A 253 -9.69 21.42 -11.41
C ASP A 253 -10.67 21.00 -12.48
#